data_74d2adf61eb40fc5e0b76982f943733c
#
_entry.id   74d2adf61eb40fc5e0b76982f943733c
#
_cell.length_a   1.000
_cell.length_b   1.000
_cell.length_c   1.000
_cell.angle_alpha   90.00
_cell.angle_beta   90.00
_cell.angle_gamma   90.00
#
_symmetry.space_group_name_H-M   'P 1'
#
loop_
_entity.id
_entity.type
_entity.pdbx_description
1 polymer ?
#
loop_
_entity_poly.entity_id
_entity_poly.type
_entity_poly.pdbx_seq_one_letter_code
_entity_poly.pdbx_strand_id
1 'polypeptide(L)'
;MADQVDALVIFGATGDLAKLETFPALVGLVERGVLDMPVIGVAKSGWGLAQFRDYATASLKLNGMDPATPAATKMLGLLRYVDGDLDDDATYTEMSNAIGHGGRALFYLEVPPPLFGRIAGGISKAGRAEGARVMVEKPFGTDLDSAQQLNVTMHQYFPEDAIYRVDHWLGLDPVENVLFVRFANSMIEPLLNRTYVES
;
A
#
# COMPACT_ATOMS: atom_id res chain seq x y z
N MET A 1 22.01 3.13 -5.90
CA MET A 1 20.97 2.10 -6.13
C MET A 1 19.80 2.52 -5.25
N ALA A 2 18.60 2.67 -5.83
CA ALA A 2 17.41 3.00 -5.05
C ALA A 2 17.26 1.95 -3.94
N ASP A 3 16.90 2.41 -2.74
CA ASP A 3 16.66 1.57 -1.56
C ASP A 3 15.54 0.57 -1.83
N GLN A 4 15.90 -0.60 -2.31
CA GLN A 4 14.96 -1.67 -2.62
C GLN A 4 14.48 -2.29 -1.31
N VAL A 5 13.18 -2.51 -1.17
CA VAL A 5 12.60 -3.27 -0.07
C VAL A 5 12.59 -4.76 -0.39
N ASP A 6 12.59 -5.60 0.64
CA ASP A 6 12.70 -7.04 0.53
C ASP A 6 11.35 -7.75 0.72
N ALA A 7 10.33 -7.02 1.16
CA ALA A 7 8.96 -7.51 1.34
C ALA A 7 7.94 -6.37 1.25
N LEU A 8 6.74 -6.70 0.79
CA LEU A 8 5.55 -5.86 0.90
C LEU A 8 4.63 -6.45 1.97
N VAL A 9 4.25 -5.66 2.96
CA VAL A 9 3.29 -6.05 4.01
C VAL A 9 2.04 -5.21 3.88
N ILE A 10 0.88 -5.84 3.75
CA ILE A 10 -0.41 -5.18 3.55
C ILE A 10 -1.26 -5.44 4.78
N PHE A 11 -1.52 -4.41 5.56
CA PHE A 11 -2.48 -4.45 6.67
C PHE A 11 -3.89 -4.19 6.14
N GLY A 12 -4.85 -5.02 6.55
CA GLY A 12 -6.21 -4.97 6.01
C GLY A 12 -6.38 -5.75 4.71
N ALA A 13 -5.49 -6.68 4.41
CA ALA A 13 -5.40 -7.42 3.14
C ALA A 13 -6.63 -8.26 2.77
N THR A 14 -7.63 -8.37 3.65
CA THR A 14 -8.91 -9.04 3.37
C THR A 14 -10.07 -8.06 3.18
N GLY A 15 -9.76 -6.76 3.11
CA GLY A 15 -10.72 -5.68 2.87
C GLY A 15 -11.07 -5.47 1.40
N ASP A 16 -12.05 -4.58 1.17
CA ASP A 16 -12.54 -4.28 -0.18
C ASP A 16 -11.48 -3.62 -1.06
N LEU A 17 -10.62 -2.76 -0.49
CA LEU A 17 -9.54 -2.13 -1.25
C LEU A 17 -8.58 -3.17 -1.81
N ALA A 18 -8.15 -4.11 -0.96
CA ALA A 18 -7.30 -5.22 -1.39
C ALA A 18 -7.94 -6.02 -2.53
N LYS A 19 -9.24 -6.32 -2.40
CA LYS A 19 -10.01 -7.11 -3.36
C LYS A 19 -10.22 -6.39 -4.70
N LEU A 20 -10.53 -5.10 -4.66
CA LEU A 20 -10.94 -4.37 -5.87
C LEU A 20 -9.76 -3.76 -6.62
N GLU A 21 -8.71 -3.37 -5.91
CA GLU A 21 -7.63 -2.56 -6.46
C GLU A 21 -6.26 -3.24 -6.30
N THR A 22 -5.90 -3.66 -5.08
CA THR A 22 -4.53 -4.03 -4.77
C THR A 22 -4.10 -5.33 -5.43
N PHE A 23 -4.88 -6.41 -5.35
CA PHE A 23 -4.49 -7.67 -6.02
C PHE A 23 -4.35 -7.52 -7.53
N PRO A 24 -5.27 -6.84 -8.26
CA PRO A 24 -5.07 -6.53 -9.67
C PRO A 24 -3.80 -5.73 -9.94
N ALA A 25 -3.54 -4.69 -9.13
CA ALA A 25 -2.34 -3.87 -9.27
C ALA A 25 -1.04 -4.66 -9.05
N LEU A 26 -1.03 -5.60 -8.09
CA LEU A 26 0.11 -6.47 -7.83
C LEU A 26 0.43 -7.36 -9.03
N VAL A 27 -0.57 -7.87 -9.76
CA VAL A 27 -0.34 -8.62 -11.01
C VAL A 27 0.36 -7.73 -12.04
N GLY A 28 -0.12 -6.50 -12.21
CA GLY A 28 0.52 -5.53 -13.11
C GLY A 28 1.96 -5.18 -12.71
N LEU A 29 2.28 -5.16 -11.42
CA LEU A 29 3.66 -4.98 -10.94
C LEU A 29 4.55 -6.18 -11.26
N VAL A 30 4.01 -7.40 -11.16
CA VAL A 30 4.71 -8.63 -11.55
C VAL A 30 4.98 -8.65 -13.06
N GLU A 31 3.99 -8.27 -13.88
CA GLU A 31 4.14 -8.20 -15.36
C GLU A 31 5.25 -7.23 -15.77
N ARG A 32 5.36 -6.11 -15.07
CA ARG A 32 6.43 -5.12 -15.31
C ARG A 32 7.79 -5.51 -14.70
N GLY A 33 7.87 -6.65 -14.00
CA GLY A 33 9.10 -7.09 -13.34
C GLY A 33 9.51 -6.25 -12.13
N VAL A 34 8.59 -5.46 -11.57
CA VAL A 34 8.82 -4.59 -10.41
C VAL A 34 8.63 -5.37 -9.10
N LEU A 35 7.66 -6.29 -9.05
CA LEU A 35 7.35 -7.10 -7.89
C LEU A 35 7.92 -8.50 -8.03
N ASP A 36 8.93 -8.81 -7.21
CA ASP A 36 9.57 -10.14 -7.13
C ASP A 36 9.99 -10.48 -5.70
N MET A 37 9.17 -10.05 -4.73
CA MET A 37 9.41 -10.24 -3.30
C MET A 37 8.14 -10.78 -2.62
N PRO A 38 8.24 -11.38 -1.42
CA PRO A 38 7.07 -11.81 -0.65
C PRO A 38 6.07 -10.67 -0.42
N VAL A 39 4.78 -10.99 -0.58
CA VAL A 39 3.66 -10.13 -0.25
C VAL A 39 2.92 -10.75 0.95
N ILE A 40 3.00 -10.09 2.10
CA ILE A 40 2.46 -10.58 3.35
C ILE A 40 1.16 -9.84 3.67
N GLY A 41 0.03 -10.51 3.54
CA GLY A 41 -1.26 -9.99 4.00
C GLY A 41 -1.38 -10.18 5.52
N VAL A 42 -1.79 -9.12 6.21
CA VAL A 42 -2.09 -9.15 7.65
C VAL A 42 -3.54 -8.73 7.85
N ALA A 43 -4.35 -9.59 8.46
CA ALA A 43 -5.75 -9.29 8.77
C ALA A 43 -6.29 -10.24 9.86
N LYS A 44 -7.44 -9.88 10.45
CA LYS A 44 -8.15 -10.71 11.41
C LYS A 44 -9.37 -11.34 10.75
N SER A 45 -9.20 -12.47 10.07
CA SER A 45 -10.25 -13.15 9.31
C SER A 45 -10.48 -14.60 9.74
N GLY A 46 -9.62 -15.15 10.59
CA GLY A 46 -9.62 -16.56 10.94
C GLY A 46 -9.20 -17.47 9.77
N TRP A 47 -8.44 -16.93 8.80
CA TRP A 47 -8.04 -17.63 7.59
C TRP A 47 -6.62 -18.17 7.67
N GLY A 48 -6.39 -19.24 6.92
CA GLY A 48 -5.04 -19.66 6.55
C GLY A 48 -4.63 -19.14 5.18
N LEU A 49 -3.37 -19.41 4.81
CA LEU A 49 -2.81 -18.97 3.52
C LEU A 49 -3.62 -19.50 2.31
N ALA A 50 -4.20 -20.70 2.38
CA ALA A 50 -5.00 -21.24 1.28
C ALA A 50 -6.24 -20.38 1.02
N GLN A 51 -6.99 -20.04 2.07
CA GLN A 51 -8.19 -19.21 1.98
C GLN A 51 -7.84 -17.77 1.51
N PHE A 52 -6.71 -17.23 1.95
CA PHE A 52 -6.23 -15.92 1.48
C PHE A 52 -5.88 -15.95 -0.01
N ARG A 53 -5.25 -17.02 -0.51
CA ARG A 53 -4.99 -17.21 -1.94
C ARG A 53 -6.28 -17.39 -2.75
N ASP A 54 -7.26 -18.10 -2.21
CA ASP A 54 -8.57 -18.25 -2.85
C ASP A 54 -9.28 -16.89 -2.95
N TYR A 55 -9.19 -16.06 -1.90
CA TYR A 55 -9.71 -14.70 -1.90
C TYR A 55 -9.04 -13.82 -2.95
N ALA A 56 -7.71 -13.84 -3.05
CA ALA A 56 -6.97 -13.12 -4.08
C ALA A 56 -7.33 -13.63 -5.50
N THR A 57 -7.48 -14.94 -5.67
CA THR A 57 -7.90 -15.54 -6.94
C THR A 57 -9.32 -15.09 -7.34
N ALA A 58 -10.24 -15.05 -6.37
CA ALA A 58 -11.60 -14.53 -6.60
C ALA A 58 -11.61 -13.04 -6.95
N SER A 59 -10.70 -12.25 -6.33
CA SER A 59 -10.48 -10.85 -6.68
C SER A 59 -10.09 -10.68 -8.15
N LEU A 60 -9.09 -11.43 -8.62
CA LEU A 60 -8.64 -11.34 -10.01
C LEU A 60 -9.79 -11.65 -10.99
N LYS A 61 -10.55 -12.71 -10.73
CA LYS A 61 -11.73 -13.07 -11.56
C LYS A 61 -12.79 -11.97 -11.56
N LEU A 62 -13.06 -11.36 -10.40
CA LEU A 62 -14.02 -10.27 -10.28
C LEU A 62 -13.63 -9.07 -11.15
N ASN A 63 -12.32 -8.81 -11.25
CA ASN A 63 -11.75 -7.72 -12.05
C ASN A 63 -11.47 -8.13 -13.51
N GLY A 64 -12.01 -9.26 -13.98
CA GLY A 64 -11.88 -9.70 -15.36
C GLY A 64 -10.49 -10.24 -15.73
N MET A 65 -9.64 -10.52 -14.75
CA MET A 65 -8.31 -11.07 -14.95
C MET A 65 -8.33 -12.60 -14.91
N ASP A 66 -7.52 -13.25 -15.76
CA ASP A 66 -7.34 -14.71 -15.71
C ASP A 66 -6.25 -15.06 -14.67
N PRO A 67 -6.61 -15.78 -13.58
CA PRO A 67 -5.65 -16.21 -12.58
C PRO A 67 -4.59 -17.22 -13.07
N ALA A 68 -4.81 -17.83 -14.25
CA ALA A 68 -3.89 -18.80 -14.82
C ALA A 68 -2.74 -18.14 -15.61
N THR A 69 -2.75 -16.82 -15.81
CA THR A 69 -1.64 -16.14 -16.46
C THR A 69 -0.33 -16.31 -15.67
N PRO A 70 0.84 -16.31 -16.32
CA PRO A 70 2.12 -16.44 -15.62
C PRO A 70 2.31 -15.38 -14.52
N ALA A 71 1.89 -14.14 -14.76
CA ALA A 71 2.02 -13.06 -13.79
C ALA A 71 1.09 -13.26 -12.58
N ALA A 72 -0.18 -13.62 -12.81
CA ALA A 72 -1.13 -13.90 -11.74
C ALA A 72 -0.68 -15.12 -10.91
N THR A 73 -0.25 -16.20 -11.56
CA THR A 73 0.29 -17.39 -10.89
C THR A 73 1.51 -17.04 -10.04
N LYS A 74 2.44 -16.23 -10.58
CA LYS A 74 3.61 -15.76 -9.82
C LYS A 74 3.18 -14.91 -8.63
N MET A 75 2.30 -13.94 -8.83
CA MET A 75 1.77 -13.08 -7.75
C MET A 75 1.15 -13.92 -6.63
N LEU A 76 0.26 -14.88 -6.96
CA LEU A 76 -0.35 -15.77 -5.98
C LEU A 76 0.69 -16.63 -5.24
N GLY A 77 1.79 -17.00 -5.91
CA GLY A 77 2.92 -17.71 -5.30
C GLY A 77 3.70 -16.88 -4.30
N LEU A 78 3.77 -15.55 -4.48
CA LEU A 78 4.45 -14.62 -3.58
C LEU A 78 3.67 -14.37 -2.30
N LEU A 79 2.35 -14.66 -2.27
CA LEU A 79 1.49 -14.40 -1.11
C LEU A 79 1.90 -15.21 0.11
N ARG A 80 1.92 -14.52 1.24
CA ARG A 80 1.98 -15.04 2.61
C ARG A 80 0.83 -14.45 3.40
N TYR A 81 0.44 -15.06 4.49
CA TYR A 81 -0.66 -14.57 5.31
C TYR A 81 -0.38 -14.72 6.79
N VAL A 82 -0.69 -13.69 7.54
CA VAL A 82 -0.67 -13.65 8.99
C VAL A 82 -2.08 -13.30 9.47
N ASP A 83 -2.72 -14.24 10.14
CA ASP A 83 -4.01 -14.00 10.78
C ASP A 83 -3.78 -13.51 12.19
N GLY A 84 -4.29 -12.34 12.55
CA GLY A 84 -4.09 -11.83 13.90
C GLY A 84 -4.76 -10.50 14.17
N ASP A 85 -4.89 -10.21 15.45
CA ASP A 85 -5.41 -8.95 15.96
C ASP A 85 -4.28 -7.90 15.98
N LEU A 86 -4.59 -6.68 15.57
CA LEU A 86 -3.64 -5.55 15.62
C LEU A 86 -3.31 -5.09 17.04
N ASP A 87 -4.09 -5.56 18.03
CA ASP A 87 -3.82 -5.33 19.46
C ASP A 87 -2.90 -6.40 20.08
N ASP A 88 -2.58 -7.47 19.34
CA ASP A 88 -1.74 -8.56 19.81
C ASP A 88 -0.31 -8.44 19.27
N ASP A 89 0.66 -8.32 20.17
CA ASP A 89 2.09 -8.27 19.81
C ASP A 89 2.54 -9.57 19.08
N ALA A 90 1.85 -10.70 19.27
CA ALA A 90 2.10 -11.94 18.54
C ALA A 90 1.90 -11.78 17.03
N THR A 91 0.90 -11.00 16.59
CA THR A 91 0.66 -10.70 15.18
C THR A 91 1.88 -10.06 14.52
N TYR A 92 2.51 -9.10 15.19
CA TYR A 92 3.71 -8.42 14.68
C TYR A 92 4.94 -9.31 14.72
N THR A 93 5.01 -10.23 15.67
CA THR A 93 6.07 -11.24 15.74
C THR A 93 5.97 -12.20 14.54
N GLU A 94 4.78 -12.70 14.23
CA GLU A 94 4.54 -13.59 13.08
C GLU A 94 4.79 -12.84 11.76
N MET A 95 4.33 -11.59 11.64
CA MET A 95 4.64 -10.73 10.51
C MET A 95 6.15 -10.57 10.33
N SER A 96 6.88 -10.30 11.41
CA SER A 96 8.33 -10.17 11.40
C SER A 96 9.03 -11.44 10.92
N ASN A 97 8.52 -12.61 11.34
CA ASN A 97 9.02 -13.91 10.87
C ASN A 97 8.73 -14.13 9.38
N ALA A 98 7.55 -13.72 8.90
CA ALA A 98 7.17 -13.83 7.50
C ALA A 98 8.02 -12.94 6.57
N ILE A 99 8.49 -11.77 7.04
CA ILE A 99 9.44 -10.90 6.33
C ILE A 99 10.82 -11.58 6.22
N GLY A 100 11.22 -12.32 7.26
CA GLY A 100 12.54 -12.96 7.33
C GLY A 100 13.62 -12.08 7.98
N HIS A 101 14.80 -12.64 8.16
CA HIS A 101 15.90 -11.98 8.84
C HIS A 101 16.52 -10.86 7.97
N GLY A 102 16.68 -9.67 8.57
CA GLY A 102 17.35 -8.52 7.95
C GLY A 102 16.58 -7.86 6.82
N GLY A 103 15.39 -8.37 6.47
CA GLY A 103 14.57 -7.80 5.40
C GLY A 103 13.97 -6.43 5.78
N ARG A 104 14.08 -5.48 4.86
CA ARG A 104 13.37 -4.19 4.94
C ARG A 104 12.02 -4.31 4.24
N ALA A 105 10.97 -3.78 4.84
CA ALA A 105 9.64 -3.88 4.28
C ALA A 105 9.06 -2.51 3.86
N LEU A 106 8.18 -2.56 2.86
CA LEU A 106 7.18 -1.53 2.64
C LEU A 106 5.90 -1.99 3.33
N PHE A 107 5.43 -1.22 4.30
CA PHE A 107 4.18 -1.44 5.01
C PHE A 107 3.08 -0.62 4.36
N TYR A 108 2.08 -1.28 3.79
CA TYR A 108 0.92 -0.64 3.20
C TYR A 108 -0.29 -0.77 4.14
N LEU A 109 -0.83 0.38 4.58
CA LEU A 109 -1.89 0.43 5.58
C LEU A 109 -3.25 0.65 4.90
N GLU A 110 -3.89 -0.45 4.48
CA GLU A 110 -5.24 -0.47 3.91
C GLU A 110 -6.30 -0.62 5.03
N VAL A 111 -6.20 0.23 6.03
CA VAL A 111 -7.05 0.21 7.22
C VAL A 111 -7.50 1.64 7.56
N PRO A 112 -8.55 1.80 8.38
CA PRO A 112 -8.98 3.12 8.83
C PRO A 112 -7.88 3.89 9.56
N PRO A 113 -7.75 5.23 9.34
CA PRO A 113 -6.69 6.07 9.89
C PRO A 113 -6.47 5.97 11.40
N PRO A 114 -7.50 5.77 12.26
CA PRO A 114 -7.28 5.60 13.70
C PRO A 114 -6.38 4.41 14.07
N LEU A 115 -6.19 3.44 13.16
CA LEU A 115 -5.32 2.28 13.38
C LEU A 115 -3.85 2.53 13.00
N PHE A 116 -3.54 3.60 12.28
CA PHE A 116 -2.18 3.84 11.76
C PHE A 116 -1.16 3.92 12.91
N GLY A 117 -1.43 4.69 13.96
CA GLY A 117 -0.51 4.82 15.09
C GLY A 117 -0.30 3.49 15.84
N ARG A 118 -1.35 2.68 15.95
CA ARG A 118 -1.27 1.35 16.56
C ARG A 118 -0.36 0.43 15.75
N ILE A 119 -0.59 0.37 14.44
CA ILE A 119 0.21 -0.46 13.53
C ILE A 119 1.67 0.02 13.52
N ALA A 120 1.92 1.32 13.41
CA ALA A 120 3.26 1.89 13.45
C ALA A 120 4.00 1.54 14.75
N GLY A 121 3.30 1.62 15.90
CA GLY A 121 3.82 1.20 17.20
C GLY A 121 4.15 -0.30 17.26
N GLY A 122 3.28 -1.14 16.73
CA GLY A 122 3.50 -2.60 16.67
C GLY A 122 4.68 -2.97 15.78
N ILE A 123 4.80 -2.33 14.59
CA ILE A 123 5.95 -2.49 13.69
C ILE A 123 7.26 -2.09 14.39
N SER A 124 7.25 -0.97 15.11
CA SER A 124 8.41 -0.47 15.85
C SER A 124 8.80 -1.41 16.99
N LYS A 125 7.84 -1.91 17.79
CA LYS A 125 8.09 -2.90 18.85
C LYS A 125 8.67 -4.20 18.30
N ALA A 126 8.25 -4.63 17.11
CA ALA A 126 8.80 -5.80 16.43
C ALA A 126 10.21 -5.56 15.84
N GLY A 127 10.78 -4.35 16.00
CA GLY A 127 12.10 -3.99 15.47
C GLY A 127 12.13 -3.86 13.95
N ARG A 128 11.00 -3.51 13.32
CA ARG A 128 10.85 -3.46 11.87
C ARG A 128 10.63 -2.06 11.29
N ALA A 129 10.71 -1.00 12.11
CA ALA A 129 10.54 0.37 11.64
C ALA A 129 11.82 0.95 11.02
N GLU A 130 12.99 0.55 11.50
CA GLU A 130 14.27 1.07 11.00
C GLU A 130 14.53 0.65 9.55
N GLY A 131 14.75 1.61 8.67
CA GLY A 131 14.97 1.40 7.24
C GLY A 131 13.75 0.93 6.46
N ALA A 132 12.60 0.79 7.11
CA ALA A 132 11.33 0.45 6.47
C ALA A 132 10.68 1.69 5.85
N ARG A 133 9.69 1.45 4.99
CA ARG A 133 8.82 2.46 4.40
C ARG A 133 7.37 2.18 4.78
N VAL A 134 6.57 3.23 4.89
CA VAL A 134 5.14 3.09 5.17
C VAL A 134 4.34 3.86 4.13
N MET A 135 3.31 3.23 3.62
CA MET A 135 2.36 3.79 2.67
C MET A 135 0.98 3.83 3.33
N VAL A 136 0.34 4.99 3.28
CA VAL A 136 -0.95 5.26 3.90
C VAL A 136 -1.93 5.82 2.88
N GLU A 137 -3.20 5.45 3.04
CA GLU A 137 -4.31 5.87 2.19
C GLU A 137 -5.07 7.06 2.80
N LYS A 138 -5.75 7.80 1.93
CA LYS A 138 -6.73 8.78 2.38
C LYS A 138 -7.93 8.11 3.10
N PRO A 139 -8.58 8.85 4.04
CA PRO A 139 -8.29 10.21 4.50
C PRO A 139 -7.12 10.29 5.48
N PHE A 140 -6.35 11.38 5.41
CA PHE A 140 -5.24 11.66 6.35
C PHE A 140 -5.68 12.45 7.58
N GLY A 141 -6.91 12.28 8.01
CA GLY A 141 -7.63 13.02 9.02
C GLY A 141 -8.98 13.50 8.50
N THR A 142 -9.84 13.98 9.38
CA THR A 142 -11.16 14.54 9.04
C THR A 142 -11.14 16.08 8.99
N ASP A 143 -10.12 16.68 9.59
CA ASP A 143 -9.85 18.11 9.68
C ASP A 143 -8.34 18.36 9.81
N LEU A 144 -7.94 19.63 9.89
CA LEU A 144 -6.53 20.01 9.98
C LEU A 144 -5.87 19.47 11.26
N ASP A 145 -6.57 19.54 12.39
CA ASP A 145 -6.01 19.14 13.68
C ASP A 145 -5.75 17.61 13.70
N SER A 146 -6.70 16.82 13.25
CA SER A 146 -6.56 15.36 13.16
C SER A 146 -5.49 14.94 12.14
N ALA A 147 -5.33 15.69 11.04
CA ALA A 147 -4.27 15.47 10.07
C ALA A 147 -2.88 15.75 10.67
N GLN A 148 -2.74 16.87 11.41
CA GLN A 148 -1.50 17.20 12.11
C GLN A 148 -1.17 16.15 13.19
N GLN A 149 -2.17 15.73 13.96
CA GLN A 149 -2.00 14.69 14.98
C GLN A 149 -1.52 13.36 14.36
N LEU A 150 -2.10 12.96 13.23
CA LEU A 150 -1.69 11.77 12.50
C LEU A 150 -0.24 11.87 12.04
N ASN A 151 0.17 13.01 11.48
CA ASN A 151 1.56 13.26 11.11
C ASN A 151 2.51 13.14 12.31
N VAL A 152 2.19 13.79 13.43
CA VAL A 152 2.98 13.68 14.67
C VAL A 152 3.11 12.22 15.11
N THR A 153 2.02 11.46 15.04
CA THR A 153 2.01 10.05 15.41
C THR A 153 2.92 9.22 14.49
N MET A 154 2.82 9.41 13.18
CA MET A 154 3.63 8.66 12.21
C MET A 154 5.12 8.99 12.34
N HIS A 155 5.46 10.26 12.57
CA HIS A 155 6.85 10.71 12.74
C HIS A 155 7.52 10.19 14.03
N GLN A 156 6.77 9.65 14.99
CA GLN A 156 7.36 8.96 16.15
C GLN A 156 8.08 7.67 15.74
N TYR A 157 7.71 7.08 14.60
CA TYR A 157 8.16 5.75 14.18
C TYR A 157 8.91 5.77 12.84
N PHE A 158 8.57 6.70 11.95
CA PHE A 158 9.13 6.77 10.59
C PHE A 158 9.58 8.20 10.26
N PRO A 159 10.76 8.39 9.64
CA PRO A 159 11.14 9.69 9.10
C PRO A 159 10.26 10.07 7.91
N GLU A 160 10.17 11.36 7.57
CA GLU A 160 9.25 11.86 6.52
C GLU A 160 9.55 11.24 5.14
N ASP A 161 10.79 11.01 4.81
CA ASP A 161 11.22 10.40 3.55
C ASP A 161 10.86 8.91 3.43
N ALA A 162 10.43 8.29 4.53
CA ALA A 162 9.91 6.93 4.57
C ALA A 162 8.37 6.85 4.56
N ILE A 163 7.66 7.99 4.62
CA ILE A 163 6.19 8.03 4.67
C ILE A 163 5.63 8.42 3.29
N TYR A 164 4.90 7.50 2.66
CA TYR A 164 4.24 7.70 1.37
C TYR A 164 2.73 7.87 1.58
N ARG A 165 2.22 9.03 1.20
CA ARG A 165 0.78 9.32 1.24
C ARG A 165 0.19 9.15 -0.14
N VAL A 166 -0.70 8.18 -0.30
CA VAL A 166 -1.31 7.83 -1.59
C VAL A 166 -2.66 8.49 -1.76
N ASP A 167 -2.86 9.05 -2.93
CA ASP A 167 -4.13 9.57 -3.39
C ASP A 167 -4.47 8.95 -4.74
N HIS A 168 -5.37 7.97 -4.78
CA HIS A 168 -5.80 7.29 -6.00
C HIS A 168 -6.37 8.25 -7.05
N TRP A 169 -6.98 9.38 -6.61
CA TRP A 169 -7.52 10.37 -7.54
C TRP A 169 -6.44 10.97 -8.44
N LEU A 170 -5.23 11.16 -7.91
CA LEU A 170 -4.10 11.69 -8.69
C LEU A 170 -3.59 10.71 -9.75
N GLY A 171 -3.86 9.42 -9.62
CA GLY A 171 -3.50 8.37 -10.59
C GLY A 171 -4.58 8.10 -11.65
N LEU A 172 -5.69 8.86 -11.66
CA LEU A 172 -6.71 8.71 -12.69
C LEU A 172 -6.26 9.37 -14.01
N ASP A 173 -6.41 8.66 -15.13
CA ASP A 173 -6.07 9.16 -16.47
C ASP A 173 -6.57 10.60 -16.74
N PRO A 174 -7.84 10.96 -16.40
CA PRO A 174 -8.30 12.34 -16.61
C PRO A 174 -7.52 13.39 -15.81
N VAL A 175 -7.01 13.02 -14.63
CA VAL A 175 -6.25 13.94 -13.77
C VAL A 175 -4.81 14.06 -14.26
N GLU A 176 -4.17 12.96 -14.63
CA GLU A 176 -2.85 12.97 -15.27
C GLU A 176 -2.87 13.73 -16.59
N ASN A 177 -3.92 13.58 -17.39
CA ASN A 177 -4.11 14.29 -18.63
C ASN A 177 -4.17 15.83 -18.46
N VAL A 178 -4.62 16.35 -17.32
CA VAL A 178 -4.58 17.80 -17.03
C VAL A 178 -3.14 18.31 -17.04
N LEU A 179 -2.21 17.57 -16.40
CA LEU A 179 -0.79 17.93 -16.40
C LEU A 179 -0.20 17.85 -17.81
N PHE A 180 -0.53 16.79 -18.55
CA PHE A 180 -0.09 16.62 -19.93
C PHE A 180 -0.59 17.75 -20.84
N VAL A 181 -1.89 18.06 -20.78
CA VAL A 181 -2.50 19.16 -21.58
C VAL A 181 -1.85 20.48 -21.23
N ARG A 182 -1.59 20.75 -19.94
CA ARG A 182 -1.00 22.01 -19.50
C ARG A 182 0.46 22.17 -19.93
N PHE A 183 1.29 21.15 -19.79
CA PHE A 183 2.75 21.28 -19.93
C PHE A 183 3.31 20.71 -21.25
N ALA A 184 2.59 19.82 -21.94
CA ALA A 184 3.01 19.30 -23.23
C ALA A 184 2.35 20.00 -24.43
N ASN A 185 1.47 20.99 -24.18
CA ASN A 185 0.77 21.71 -25.23
C ASN A 185 1.13 23.20 -25.22
N SER A 186 2.03 23.58 -26.12
CA SER A 186 2.53 24.97 -26.25
C SER A 186 1.45 26.03 -26.59
N MET A 187 0.29 25.59 -27.07
CA MET A 187 -0.84 26.50 -27.32
C MET A 187 -1.67 26.78 -26.08
N ILE A 188 -1.76 25.80 -25.17
CA ILE A 188 -2.62 25.88 -23.97
C ILE A 188 -1.83 26.39 -22.76
N GLU A 189 -0.56 26.01 -22.62
CA GLU A 189 0.27 26.41 -21.50
C GLU A 189 0.27 27.94 -21.23
N PRO A 190 0.38 28.83 -22.25
CA PRO A 190 0.33 30.28 -22.05
C PRO A 190 -1.03 30.79 -21.54
N LEU A 191 -2.11 30.02 -21.74
CA LEU A 191 -3.47 30.39 -21.32
C LEU A 191 -3.76 29.94 -19.88
N LEU A 192 -3.12 28.87 -19.41
CA LEU A 192 -3.34 28.30 -18.08
C LEU A 192 -2.43 28.96 -17.03
N ASN A 193 -2.50 30.27 -16.92
CA ASN A 193 -1.73 31.04 -15.94
C ASN A 193 -2.62 32.01 -15.17
N ARG A 194 -2.06 32.65 -14.14
CA ARG A 194 -2.77 33.59 -13.26
C ARG A 194 -3.42 34.78 -13.97
N THR A 195 -2.99 35.11 -15.20
CA THR A 195 -3.54 36.25 -15.95
C THR A 195 -4.90 35.91 -16.57
N TYR A 196 -5.10 34.65 -16.96
CA TYR A 196 -6.28 34.21 -17.70
C TYR A 196 -7.20 33.26 -16.92
N VAL A 197 -6.72 32.70 -15.82
CA VAL A 197 -7.51 31.78 -14.98
C VAL A 197 -7.67 32.37 -13.60
N GLU A 198 -8.92 32.66 -13.21
CA GLU A 198 -9.27 33.01 -11.83
C GLU A 198 -9.26 31.75 -10.95
N SER A 199 -8.74 31.90 -9.73
CA SER A 199 -8.69 30.84 -8.72
C SER A 199 -10.03 30.67 -8.00
#